data_9ea95b6e5d784eb913e210329e18878a
#
_entry.id   9ea95b6e5d784eb913e210329e18878a
#
_cell.length_a   1.000
_cell.length_b   1.000
_cell.length_c   1.000
_cell.angle_alpha   90.00
_cell.angle_beta   90.00
_cell.angle_gamma   90.00
#
_symmetry.space_group_name_H-M   'P 1'
#
loop_
_entity.id
_entity.type
_entity.pdbx_description
1 polymer ?
#
loop_
_entity_poly.entity_id
_entity_poly.type
_entity_poly.pdbx_seq_one_letter_code
_entity_poly.pdbx_strand_id
1 'polypeptide(L)'
;VADIFRNWRNRSNEGKYNALFTTHVGGGKASTPMAMMYFDEFQRVNEVSRRQDGQTLKVAVTFSQNGTNNDSMLVTNEGLHRAMVAYNKEFGTSFGMEDVAGYTQDVTSRLNKTVTDKKYLDLVIVVDQLLTGFDAPELNTLYVDRTLQGAALIQAYSRTNRIADMQEKPWGRIVNYRWPAQNEKLMNSALAIYANKDSAILSEEEQRQLNVKAGIVAKP
;
A
#
# COMPACT_ATOMS: atom_id res chain seq x y z
N VAL A 1 2.20 -5.79 12.20
CA VAL A 1 2.19 -4.47 12.86
C VAL A 1 3.42 -4.30 13.74
N ALA A 2 3.68 -5.20 14.70
CA ALA A 2 4.83 -5.09 15.61
C ALA A 2 6.20 -4.91 14.89
N ASP A 3 6.43 -5.62 13.78
CA ASP A 3 7.64 -5.45 12.97
C ASP A 3 7.73 -4.05 12.34
N ILE A 4 6.60 -3.48 11.92
CA ILE A 4 6.55 -2.13 11.36
C ILE A 4 6.97 -1.11 12.43
N PHE A 5 6.38 -1.16 13.62
CA PHE A 5 6.74 -0.26 14.72
C PHE A 5 8.22 -0.38 15.11
N ARG A 6 8.73 -1.62 15.28
CA ARG A 6 10.12 -1.88 15.66
C ARG A 6 11.12 -1.28 14.68
N ASN A 7 10.82 -1.34 13.39
CA ASN A 7 11.73 -0.96 12.32
C ASN A 7 11.38 0.39 11.68
N TRP A 8 10.37 1.10 12.20
CA TRP A 8 9.84 2.29 11.56
C TRP A 8 10.89 3.37 11.33
N ARG A 9 11.62 3.73 12.37
CA ARG A 9 12.65 4.79 12.28
C ARG A 9 13.65 4.52 11.17
N ASN A 10 14.18 3.30 11.14
CA ASN A 10 15.14 2.91 10.10
C ASN A 10 14.52 2.91 8.70
N ARG A 11 13.30 2.34 8.56
CA ARG A 11 12.65 2.20 7.25
C ARG A 11 12.11 3.51 6.71
N SER A 12 11.76 4.44 7.56
CA SER A 12 11.21 5.75 7.19
C SER A 12 12.25 6.89 7.20
N ASN A 13 13.52 6.59 7.46
CA ASN A 13 14.55 7.59 7.71
C ASN A 13 14.10 8.59 8.78
N GLU A 14 13.92 8.10 10.02
CA GLU A 14 13.47 8.86 11.19
C GLU A 14 12.11 9.57 11.01
N GLY A 15 11.19 8.98 10.23
CA GLY A 15 9.86 9.55 9.94
C GLY A 15 9.86 10.54 8.78
N LYS A 16 11.00 10.71 8.09
CA LYS A 16 11.07 11.58 6.91
C LYS A 16 10.22 11.07 5.76
N TYR A 17 10.15 9.76 5.59
CA TYR A 17 9.41 9.11 4.51
C TYR A 17 8.25 8.27 5.05
N ASN A 18 7.26 8.07 4.21
CA ASN A 18 6.06 7.31 4.54
C ASN A 18 6.00 5.95 3.86
N ALA A 19 4.94 5.21 4.15
CA ALA A 19 4.76 3.86 3.66
C ALA A 19 3.32 3.58 3.20
N LEU A 20 3.19 2.61 2.28
CA LEU A 20 1.93 1.92 2.01
C LEU A 20 1.97 0.51 2.60
N PHE A 21 0.82 0.03 3.02
CA PHE A 21 0.60 -1.35 3.45
C PHE A 21 -0.55 -1.97 2.65
N THR A 22 -0.25 -2.92 1.79
CA THR A 22 -1.27 -3.60 0.99
C THR A 22 -1.65 -4.93 1.62
N THR A 23 -2.96 -5.13 1.84
CA THR A 23 -3.50 -6.31 2.49
C THR A 23 -3.98 -7.36 1.50
N HIS A 24 -4.08 -8.60 1.99
CA HIS A 24 -4.60 -9.72 1.23
C HIS A 24 -6.08 -9.52 0.86
N VAL A 25 -6.40 -9.78 -0.39
CA VAL A 25 -7.77 -9.92 -0.87
C VAL A 25 -8.18 -11.40 -0.65
N GLY A 26 -9.00 -11.66 0.34
CA GLY A 26 -9.51 -13.03 0.61
C GLY A 26 -10.39 -13.50 -0.53
N GLY A 27 -10.16 -14.71 -1.04
CA GLY A 27 -10.79 -15.36 -2.20
C GLY A 27 -12.22 -14.94 -2.52
N GLY A 28 -12.37 -13.92 -3.36
CA GLY A 28 -13.64 -13.44 -3.90
C GLY A 28 -14.54 -12.64 -2.95
N LYS A 29 -14.13 -12.39 -1.70
CA LYS A 29 -14.87 -11.55 -0.74
C LYS A 29 -14.04 -10.34 -0.35
N ALA A 30 -14.73 -9.24 -0.06
CA ALA A 30 -14.12 -7.95 0.27
C ALA A 30 -12.98 -8.08 1.29
N SER A 31 -11.84 -7.50 0.97
CA SER A 31 -10.65 -7.43 1.83
C SER A 31 -10.74 -6.36 2.91
N THR A 32 -11.87 -5.64 2.98
CA THR A 32 -12.15 -4.61 3.99
C THR A 32 -11.99 -5.13 5.42
N PRO A 33 -12.52 -6.32 5.82
CA PRO A 33 -12.35 -6.83 7.17
C PRO A 33 -10.87 -6.99 7.55
N MET A 34 -10.02 -7.47 6.64
CA MET A 34 -8.59 -7.63 6.91
C MET A 34 -7.89 -6.27 7.07
N ALA A 35 -8.21 -5.29 6.22
CA ALA A 35 -7.66 -3.95 6.35
C ALA A 35 -8.04 -3.31 7.69
N MET A 36 -9.28 -3.49 8.13
CA MET A 36 -9.74 -2.99 9.42
C MET A 36 -9.13 -3.71 10.61
N MET A 37 -8.87 -5.03 10.54
CA MET A 37 -8.11 -5.74 11.57
C MET A 37 -6.68 -5.17 11.72
N TYR A 38 -6.02 -4.87 10.62
CA TYR A 38 -4.71 -4.20 10.67
C TYR A 38 -4.82 -2.78 11.24
N PHE A 39 -5.82 -2.02 10.80
CA PHE A 39 -6.05 -0.67 11.32
C PHE A 39 -6.30 -0.68 12.83
N ASP A 40 -7.18 -1.54 13.31
CA ASP A 40 -7.48 -1.68 14.74
C ASP A 40 -6.22 -2.08 15.54
N GLU A 41 -5.40 -2.96 15.00
CA GLU A 41 -4.13 -3.34 15.63
C GLU A 41 -3.11 -2.19 15.65
N PHE A 42 -3.04 -1.37 14.60
CA PHE A 42 -2.24 -0.14 14.62
C PHE A 42 -2.72 0.84 15.69
N GLN A 43 -4.04 1.03 15.82
CA GLN A 43 -4.61 1.89 16.86
C GLN A 43 -4.30 1.35 18.26
N ARG A 44 -4.45 0.04 18.48
CA ARG A 44 -4.12 -0.61 19.77
C ARG A 44 -2.65 -0.43 20.14
N VAL A 45 -1.74 -0.65 19.21
CA VAL A 45 -0.29 -0.48 19.44
C VAL A 45 0.04 0.98 19.69
N ASN A 46 -0.55 1.91 18.94
CA ASN A 46 -0.40 3.35 19.17
C ASN A 46 -0.84 3.74 20.59
N GLU A 47 -1.96 3.20 21.07
CA GLU A 47 -2.45 3.51 22.41
C GLU A 47 -1.50 2.99 23.51
N VAL A 48 -1.02 1.76 23.37
CA VAL A 48 -0.02 1.20 24.30
C VAL A 48 1.27 2.00 24.27
N SER A 49 1.76 2.33 23.07
CA SER A 49 2.99 3.11 22.88
C SER A 49 2.87 4.53 23.49
N ARG A 50 1.72 5.19 23.30
CA ARG A 50 1.46 6.53 23.84
C ARG A 50 1.48 6.55 25.38
N ARG A 51 0.98 5.49 26.04
CA ARG A 51 1.04 5.36 27.51
C ARG A 51 2.46 5.19 28.05
N GLN A 52 3.40 4.85 27.19
CA GLN A 52 4.82 4.64 27.52
C GLN A 52 5.73 5.73 26.93
N ASP A 53 5.16 6.86 26.51
CA ASP A 53 5.85 7.94 25.81
C ASP A 53 6.65 7.44 24.59
N GLY A 54 6.17 6.36 23.99
CA GLY A 54 6.79 5.72 22.84
C GLY A 54 6.34 6.29 21.52
N GLN A 55 6.93 5.78 20.45
CA GLN A 55 6.61 6.18 19.08
C GLN A 55 5.18 5.78 18.69
N THR A 56 4.44 6.71 18.08
CA THR A 56 3.15 6.46 17.46
C THR A 56 3.22 6.66 15.95
N LEU A 57 2.34 5.99 15.20
CA LEU A 57 2.22 6.12 13.75
C LEU A 57 0.84 6.66 13.39
N LYS A 58 0.81 7.69 12.53
CA LYS A 58 -0.42 8.22 11.95
C LYS A 58 -0.82 7.36 10.76
N VAL A 59 -1.89 6.59 10.93
CA VAL A 59 -2.32 5.58 9.97
C VAL A 59 -3.70 5.91 9.43
N ALA A 60 -3.85 5.88 8.11
CA ALA A 60 -5.13 5.96 7.42
C ALA A 60 -5.44 4.65 6.68
N VAL A 61 -6.69 4.49 6.27
CA VAL A 61 -7.16 3.35 5.46
C VAL A 61 -7.91 3.87 4.25
N THR A 62 -7.65 3.32 3.08
CA THR A 62 -8.43 3.61 1.88
C THR A 62 -8.96 2.34 1.25
N PHE A 63 -10.20 2.40 0.77
CA PHE A 63 -10.89 1.30 0.12
C PHE A 63 -11.33 1.68 -1.29
N SER A 64 -11.28 0.72 -2.22
CA SER A 64 -11.97 0.87 -3.49
C SER A 64 -13.48 0.73 -3.29
N GLN A 65 -14.26 1.68 -3.77
CA GLN A 65 -15.72 1.64 -3.69
C GLN A 65 -16.38 0.71 -4.73
N ASN A 66 -15.59 0.00 -5.54
CA ASN A 66 -16.07 -0.86 -6.62
C ASN A 66 -16.50 -2.26 -6.12
N GLY A 67 -17.38 -2.34 -5.15
CA GLY A 67 -17.97 -3.59 -4.65
C GLY A 67 -19.39 -3.81 -5.18
N THR A 68 -19.62 -4.93 -5.87
CA THR A 68 -20.90 -5.27 -6.53
C THR A 68 -21.93 -5.99 -5.65
N ASN A 69 -21.69 -6.19 -4.35
CA ASN A 69 -22.59 -6.92 -3.44
C ASN A 69 -22.97 -6.08 -2.21
N ASN A 70 -24.28 -6.01 -1.92
CA ASN A 70 -24.85 -5.21 -0.83
C ASN A 70 -24.26 -5.50 0.56
N ASP A 71 -24.02 -6.76 0.92
CA ASP A 71 -23.46 -7.13 2.23
C ASP A 71 -22.00 -6.70 2.38
N SER A 72 -21.21 -6.78 1.30
CA SER A 72 -19.83 -6.30 1.31
C SER A 72 -19.74 -4.77 1.36
N MET A 73 -20.74 -4.06 0.82
CA MET A 73 -20.82 -2.59 0.89
C MET A 73 -21.11 -2.12 2.33
N LEU A 74 -22.00 -2.79 3.07
CA LEU A 74 -22.28 -2.44 4.47
C LEU A 74 -21.03 -2.55 5.33
N VAL A 75 -20.34 -3.69 5.29
CA VAL A 75 -19.09 -3.91 6.06
C VAL A 75 -18.00 -2.92 5.63
N THR A 76 -17.89 -2.62 4.34
CA THR A 76 -16.96 -1.63 3.81
C THR A 76 -17.29 -0.23 4.31
N ASN A 77 -18.57 0.16 4.29
CA ASN A 77 -19.01 1.48 4.74
C ASN A 77 -18.82 1.67 6.25
N GLU A 78 -19.13 0.66 7.07
CA GLU A 78 -18.88 0.71 8.52
C GLU A 78 -17.39 0.83 8.83
N GLY A 79 -16.55 0.03 8.17
CA GLY A 79 -15.10 0.09 8.31
C GLY A 79 -14.54 1.46 7.89
N LEU A 80 -14.97 1.96 6.75
CA LEU A 80 -14.57 3.27 6.24
C LEU A 80 -15.01 4.39 7.19
N HIS A 81 -16.25 4.36 7.65
CA HIS A 81 -16.75 5.34 8.62
C HIS A 81 -15.90 5.38 9.89
N ARG A 82 -15.59 4.23 10.49
CA ARG A 82 -14.71 4.15 11.67
C ARG A 82 -13.32 4.73 11.39
N ALA A 83 -12.75 4.40 10.24
CA ALA A 83 -11.45 4.93 9.84
C ALA A 83 -11.49 6.45 9.66
N MET A 84 -12.54 6.99 9.04
CA MET A 84 -12.74 8.43 8.86
C MET A 84 -12.93 9.17 10.20
N VAL A 85 -13.69 8.59 11.14
CA VAL A 85 -13.84 9.15 12.50
C VAL A 85 -12.48 9.27 13.21
N ALA A 86 -11.69 8.21 13.16
CA ALA A 86 -10.34 8.23 13.76
C ALA A 86 -9.42 9.23 13.05
N TYR A 87 -9.50 9.32 11.74
CA TYR A 87 -8.76 10.27 10.91
C TYR A 87 -9.13 11.72 11.24
N ASN A 88 -10.43 12.02 11.29
CA ASN A 88 -10.93 13.35 11.65
C ASN A 88 -10.41 13.80 13.01
N LYS A 89 -10.40 12.89 13.98
CA LYS A 89 -9.84 13.16 15.31
C LYS A 89 -8.34 13.46 15.28
N GLU A 90 -7.57 12.71 14.49
CA GLU A 90 -6.10 12.86 14.41
C GLU A 90 -5.71 14.17 13.70
N PHE A 91 -6.41 14.51 12.61
CA PHE A 91 -6.03 15.63 11.75
C PHE A 91 -6.86 16.90 11.95
N GLY A 92 -7.94 16.84 12.74
CA GLY A 92 -8.86 17.96 12.95
C GLY A 92 -9.73 18.27 11.73
N THR A 93 -10.07 17.23 10.97
CA THR A 93 -10.95 17.30 9.79
C THR A 93 -12.38 16.86 10.15
N SER A 94 -13.32 16.94 9.19
CA SER A 94 -14.74 16.61 9.41
C SER A 94 -15.34 15.84 8.24
N PHE A 95 -14.61 14.94 7.61
CA PHE A 95 -15.12 14.13 6.51
C PHE A 95 -16.23 13.18 7.00
N GLY A 96 -17.31 13.11 6.24
CA GLY A 96 -18.40 12.14 6.40
C GLY A 96 -18.47 11.17 5.22
N MET A 97 -19.40 10.22 5.32
CA MET A 97 -19.61 9.21 4.26
C MET A 97 -20.13 9.83 2.95
N GLU A 98 -20.62 11.04 2.98
CA GLU A 98 -21.02 11.85 1.83
C GLU A 98 -19.83 12.44 1.08
N ASP A 99 -18.64 12.52 1.72
CA ASP A 99 -17.42 13.10 1.13
C ASP A 99 -16.21 12.16 1.21
N VAL A 100 -16.40 10.92 0.79
CA VAL A 100 -15.30 9.93 0.69
C VAL A 100 -14.24 10.36 -0.33
N ALA A 101 -14.62 11.10 -1.36
CA ALA A 101 -13.70 11.63 -2.35
C ALA A 101 -12.76 12.67 -1.72
N GLY A 102 -13.28 13.62 -0.96
CA GLY A 102 -12.50 14.60 -0.21
C GLY A 102 -11.58 13.96 0.81
N TYR A 103 -12.07 12.96 1.56
CA TYR A 103 -11.24 12.15 2.46
C TYR A 103 -10.06 11.50 1.73
N THR A 104 -10.32 10.82 0.61
CA THR A 104 -9.26 10.14 -0.16
C THR A 104 -8.25 11.13 -0.72
N GLN A 105 -8.69 12.30 -1.15
CA GLN A 105 -7.83 13.37 -1.63
C GLN A 105 -6.95 13.94 -0.50
N ASP A 106 -7.51 14.15 0.70
CA ASP A 106 -6.75 14.64 1.85
C ASP A 106 -5.72 13.60 2.33
N VAL A 107 -6.09 12.30 2.38
CA VAL A 107 -5.16 11.19 2.64
C VAL A 107 -3.99 11.22 1.65
N THR A 108 -4.28 11.39 0.37
CA THR A 108 -3.26 11.48 -0.69
C THR A 108 -2.36 12.70 -0.49
N SER A 109 -2.93 13.85 -0.17
CA SER A 109 -2.20 15.09 0.04
C SER A 109 -1.30 15.03 1.28
N ARG A 110 -1.75 14.40 2.37
CA ARG A 110 -0.94 14.17 3.58
C ARG A 110 0.17 13.15 3.36
N LEU A 111 -0.09 12.13 2.55
CA LEU A 111 0.93 11.16 2.16
C LEU A 111 2.01 11.82 1.27
N ASN A 112 1.61 12.74 0.38
CA ASN A 112 2.52 13.53 -0.48
C ASN A 112 3.14 14.75 0.20
N LYS A 113 2.77 15.01 1.47
CA LYS A 113 3.25 16.16 2.25
C LYS A 113 2.94 17.52 1.62
N THR A 114 1.84 17.61 0.86
CA THR A 114 1.41 18.84 0.18
C THR A 114 0.41 19.67 1.00
N VAL A 115 0.03 19.20 2.19
CA VAL A 115 -0.90 19.93 3.08
C VAL A 115 -0.22 21.09 3.79
N THR A 116 -0.98 22.16 4.00
CA THR A 116 -0.49 23.41 4.60
C THR A 116 -0.29 23.31 6.12
N ASP A 117 -1.06 22.46 6.80
CA ASP A 117 -0.99 22.26 8.25
C ASP A 117 0.22 21.44 8.72
N LYS A 118 1.00 20.90 7.77
CA LYS A 118 2.19 20.07 7.99
C LYS A 118 1.97 18.83 8.86
N LYS A 119 0.72 18.39 9.01
CA LYS A 119 0.37 17.13 9.67
C LYS A 119 0.34 16.01 8.64
N TYR A 120 1.39 15.24 8.57
CA TYR A 120 1.57 14.20 7.55
C TYR A 120 1.16 12.82 8.05
N LEU A 121 0.84 11.93 7.11
CA LEU A 121 0.62 10.51 7.36
C LEU A 121 1.94 9.75 7.35
N ASP A 122 2.06 8.79 8.24
CA ASP A 122 3.18 7.84 8.25
C ASP A 122 2.89 6.64 7.35
N LEU A 123 1.68 6.09 7.42
CA LEU A 123 1.32 4.88 6.71
C LEU A 123 -0.13 4.91 6.24
N VAL A 124 -0.38 4.40 5.03
CA VAL A 124 -1.73 4.17 4.53
C VAL A 124 -1.93 2.69 4.24
N ILE A 125 -2.97 2.10 4.83
CA ILE A 125 -3.43 0.75 4.52
C ILE A 125 -4.32 0.84 3.28
N VAL A 126 -3.97 0.08 2.25
CA VAL A 126 -4.64 0.13 0.95
C VAL A 126 -5.15 -1.24 0.52
N VAL A 127 -6.34 -1.23 -0.07
CA VAL A 127 -6.91 -2.39 -0.74
C VAL A 127 -7.18 -1.99 -2.18
N ASP A 128 -6.28 -2.38 -3.07
CA ASP A 128 -6.29 -2.09 -4.52
C ASP A 128 -6.27 -0.59 -4.90
N GLN A 129 -6.58 0.31 -3.98
CA GLN A 129 -6.47 1.76 -4.15
C GLN A 129 -5.02 2.24 -3.94
N LEU A 130 -4.64 3.36 -4.56
CA LEU A 130 -3.30 3.96 -4.47
C LEU A 130 -2.13 3.06 -4.94
N LEU A 131 -2.39 1.84 -5.40
CA LEU A 131 -1.36 1.00 -6.03
C LEU A 131 -1.16 1.37 -7.51
N THR A 132 -2.15 2.02 -8.13
CA THR A 132 -2.09 2.48 -9.53
C THR A 132 -2.45 3.96 -9.61
N GLY A 133 -1.84 4.68 -10.58
CA GLY A 133 -2.21 6.07 -10.88
C GLY A 133 -1.78 7.14 -9.87
N PHE A 134 -1.07 6.78 -8.79
CA PHE A 134 -0.66 7.68 -7.73
C PHE A 134 0.85 7.95 -7.78
N ASP A 135 1.24 9.19 -7.78
CA ASP A 135 2.65 9.62 -7.69
C ASP A 135 2.96 10.08 -6.26
N ALA A 136 3.93 9.43 -5.62
CA ALA A 136 4.31 9.70 -4.24
C ALA A 136 5.84 9.65 -4.07
N PRO A 137 6.55 10.75 -4.34
CA PRO A 137 8.00 10.83 -4.14
C PRO A 137 8.43 10.50 -2.71
N GLU A 138 7.60 10.86 -1.74
CA GLU A 138 7.84 10.64 -0.31
C GLU A 138 7.59 9.18 0.15
N LEU A 139 7.01 8.35 -0.73
CA LEU A 139 6.75 6.95 -0.44
C LEU A 139 8.03 6.13 -0.55
N ASN A 140 8.56 5.67 0.59
CA ASN A 140 9.81 4.90 0.64
C ASN A 140 9.59 3.40 0.79
N THR A 141 8.57 2.98 1.53
CA THR A 141 8.37 1.56 1.85
C THR A 141 6.98 1.08 1.45
N LEU A 142 6.93 -0.07 0.78
CA LEU A 142 5.71 -0.83 0.55
C LEU A 142 5.74 -2.12 1.37
N TYR A 143 4.82 -2.25 2.30
CA TYR A 143 4.58 -3.49 3.04
C TYR A 143 3.54 -4.32 2.30
N VAL A 144 3.84 -5.58 2.04
CA VAL A 144 3.02 -6.47 1.23
C VAL A 144 2.58 -7.70 2.03
N ASP A 145 1.28 -7.78 2.33
CA ASP A 145 0.64 -8.95 2.94
C ASP A 145 -0.35 -9.60 1.96
N ARG A 146 0.06 -9.71 0.69
CA ARG A 146 -0.74 -10.34 -0.37
C ARG A 146 0.16 -10.86 -1.50
N THR A 147 -0.38 -11.72 -2.35
CA THR A 147 0.26 -12.06 -3.62
C THR A 147 -0.18 -11.06 -4.68
N LEU A 148 0.78 -10.43 -5.34
CA LEU A 148 0.59 -9.60 -6.52
C LEU A 148 1.16 -10.32 -7.73
N GLN A 149 0.56 -10.15 -8.90
CA GLN A 149 0.98 -10.82 -10.12
C GLN A 149 1.03 -9.86 -11.32
N GLY A 150 1.88 -10.18 -12.27
CA GLY A 150 1.97 -9.49 -13.55
C GLY A 150 2.17 -7.98 -13.41
N ALA A 151 1.41 -7.21 -14.19
CA ALA A 151 1.50 -5.75 -14.21
C ALA A 151 1.21 -5.10 -12.86
N ALA A 152 0.27 -5.66 -12.07
CA ALA A 152 -0.05 -5.13 -10.75
C ALA A 152 1.12 -5.23 -9.76
N LEU A 153 1.94 -6.29 -9.85
CA LEU A 153 3.15 -6.45 -9.05
C LEU A 153 4.17 -5.35 -9.38
N ILE A 154 4.44 -5.14 -10.67
CA ILE A 154 5.40 -4.13 -11.12
C ILE A 154 4.92 -2.73 -10.77
N GLN A 155 3.65 -2.43 -11.01
CA GLN A 155 3.06 -1.14 -10.69
C GLN A 155 3.11 -0.84 -9.20
N ALA A 156 2.81 -1.82 -8.34
CA ALA A 156 2.87 -1.65 -6.89
C ALA A 156 4.32 -1.41 -6.42
N TYR A 157 5.26 -2.22 -6.91
CA TYR A 157 6.67 -2.13 -6.49
C TYR A 157 7.35 -0.85 -7.00
N SER A 158 7.00 -0.40 -8.21
CA SER A 158 7.54 0.84 -8.77
C SER A 158 7.12 2.11 -8.01
N ARG A 159 6.09 2.03 -7.14
CA ARG A 159 5.67 3.19 -6.33
C ARG A 159 6.74 3.69 -5.39
N THR A 160 7.57 2.80 -4.87
CA THR A 160 8.66 3.18 -3.96
C THR A 160 9.92 3.64 -4.68
N ASN A 161 10.03 3.41 -5.99
CA ASN A 161 11.23 3.71 -6.78
C ASN A 161 11.36 5.18 -7.21
N ARG A 162 10.38 6.04 -6.90
CA ARG A 162 10.52 7.47 -7.14
C ARG A 162 11.64 8.02 -6.29
N ILE A 163 12.67 8.53 -6.94
CA ILE A 163 13.80 9.16 -6.28
C ILE A 163 13.36 10.57 -5.90
N ALA A 164 13.16 10.81 -4.61
CA ALA A 164 12.93 12.17 -4.10
C ALA A 164 14.24 12.92 -3.92
N ASP A 165 15.27 12.19 -3.47
CA ASP A 165 16.61 12.68 -3.26
C ASP A 165 17.61 11.53 -3.48
N MET A 166 18.62 11.74 -4.34
CA MET A 166 19.62 10.71 -4.66
C MET A 166 20.52 10.35 -3.48
N GLN A 167 20.70 11.24 -2.51
CA GLN A 167 21.53 10.99 -1.34
C GLN A 167 20.75 10.35 -0.21
N GLU A 168 19.52 10.78 0.02
CA GLU A 168 18.71 10.37 1.16
C GLU A 168 17.72 9.24 0.85
N LYS A 169 17.22 9.18 -0.40
CA LYS A 169 16.31 8.13 -0.88
C LYS A 169 16.74 7.63 -2.26
N PRO A 170 17.89 6.97 -2.37
CA PRO A 170 18.37 6.45 -3.65
C PRO A 170 17.57 5.22 -4.17
N TRP A 171 16.83 4.55 -3.31
CA TRP A 171 15.97 3.40 -3.65
C TRP A 171 14.73 3.34 -2.77
N GLY A 172 13.70 2.62 -3.24
CA GLY A 172 12.56 2.22 -2.45
C GLY A 172 12.75 0.86 -1.77
N ARG A 173 11.89 0.54 -0.83
CA ARG A 173 11.94 -0.68 -0.04
C ARG A 173 10.63 -1.46 -0.15
N ILE A 174 10.74 -2.77 -0.39
CA ILE A 174 9.61 -3.69 -0.39
C ILE A 174 9.79 -4.67 0.77
N VAL A 175 8.78 -4.83 1.61
CA VAL A 175 8.78 -5.77 2.72
C VAL A 175 7.63 -6.75 2.53
N ASN A 176 7.94 -7.96 2.13
CA ASN A 176 6.96 -9.03 1.92
C ASN A 176 6.76 -9.83 3.21
N TYR A 177 5.53 -9.81 3.75
CA TYR A 177 5.15 -10.60 4.92
C TYR A 177 4.59 -11.97 4.55
N ARG A 178 4.06 -12.09 3.35
CA ARG A 178 3.46 -13.33 2.86
C ARG A 178 4.18 -13.82 1.60
N TRP A 179 4.60 -15.08 1.61
CA TRP A 179 5.30 -15.74 0.48
C TRP A 179 6.44 -14.92 -0.14
N PRO A 180 7.43 -14.48 0.65
CA PRO A 180 8.47 -13.58 0.15
C PRO A 180 9.25 -14.18 -1.02
N ALA A 181 9.62 -15.45 -0.95
CA ALA A 181 10.34 -16.14 -2.04
C ALA A 181 9.50 -16.26 -3.32
N GLN A 182 8.18 -16.46 -3.21
CA GLN A 182 7.29 -16.49 -4.36
C GLN A 182 7.14 -15.10 -5.00
N ASN A 183 6.96 -14.07 -4.19
CA ASN A 183 6.88 -12.69 -4.67
C ASN A 183 8.17 -12.25 -5.34
N GLU A 184 9.33 -12.60 -4.78
CA GLU A 184 10.64 -12.36 -5.39
C GLU A 184 10.78 -13.04 -6.75
N LYS A 185 10.41 -14.31 -6.85
CA LYS A 185 10.43 -15.06 -8.11
C LYS A 185 9.50 -14.44 -9.16
N LEU A 186 8.30 -14.06 -8.77
CA LEU A 186 7.35 -13.39 -9.67
C LEU A 186 7.89 -12.02 -10.14
N MET A 187 8.53 -11.26 -9.26
CA MET A 187 9.14 -9.98 -9.59
C MET A 187 10.29 -10.15 -10.58
N ASN A 188 11.21 -11.09 -10.33
CA ASN A 188 12.32 -11.35 -11.22
C ASN A 188 11.86 -11.83 -12.60
N SER A 189 10.81 -12.66 -12.66
CA SER A 189 10.21 -13.09 -13.92
C SER A 189 9.55 -11.92 -14.68
N ALA A 190 8.85 -11.05 -13.96
CA ALA A 190 8.21 -9.88 -14.56
C ALA A 190 9.25 -8.87 -15.09
N LEU A 191 10.31 -8.61 -14.34
CA LEU A 191 11.42 -7.74 -14.77
C LEU A 191 12.13 -8.29 -16.02
N ALA A 192 12.35 -9.62 -16.08
CA ALA A 192 12.94 -10.26 -17.26
C ALA A 192 12.08 -10.03 -18.52
N ILE A 193 10.75 -10.10 -18.41
CA ILE A 193 9.85 -9.81 -19.52
C ILE A 193 9.96 -8.36 -19.99
N TYR A 194 10.03 -7.41 -19.05
CA TYR A 194 10.15 -6.00 -19.39
C TYR A 194 11.52 -5.67 -19.99
N ALA A 195 12.61 -6.21 -19.44
CA ALA A 195 13.96 -6.03 -19.98
C ALA A 195 14.09 -6.59 -21.40
N ASN A 196 13.40 -7.69 -21.70
CA ASN A 196 13.45 -8.32 -23.02
C ASN A 196 12.49 -7.69 -24.05
N LYS A 197 11.49 -6.92 -23.61
CA LYS A 197 10.65 -6.12 -24.54
C LYS A 197 11.42 -5.02 -25.26
N ASP A 198 12.46 -4.47 -24.63
CA ASP A 198 13.31 -3.44 -25.23
C ASP A 198 14.42 -4.05 -26.13
N SER A 199 14.73 -5.33 -25.94
CA SER A 199 15.59 -6.10 -26.83
C SER A 199 14.72 -6.89 -27.82
N ALA A 200 14.59 -6.45 -29.05
CA ALA A 200 13.81 -7.07 -30.14
C ALA A 200 14.29 -8.50 -30.55
N ILE A 201 14.70 -9.33 -29.58
CA ILE A 201 15.46 -10.57 -29.81
C ILE A 201 14.69 -11.83 -29.34
N LEU A 202 13.56 -11.70 -28.62
CA LEU A 202 12.81 -12.89 -28.23
C LEU A 202 11.83 -13.31 -29.29
N SER A 203 11.84 -14.60 -29.63
CA SER A 203 10.78 -15.21 -30.42
C SER A 203 9.45 -15.15 -29.69
N GLU A 204 8.33 -15.19 -30.42
CA GLU A 204 6.98 -15.22 -29.82
C GLU A 204 6.81 -16.37 -28.81
N GLU A 205 7.45 -17.49 -29.06
CA GLU A 205 7.42 -18.69 -28.20
C GLU A 205 8.16 -18.45 -26.86
N GLU A 206 9.32 -17.81 -26.89
CA GLU A 206 10.06 -17.43 -25.68
C GLU A 206 9.31 -16.40 -24.87
N GLN A 207 8.66 -15.46 -25.52
CA GLN A 207 7.83 -14.43 -24.88
C GLN A 207 6.58 -15.04 -24.23
N ARG A 208 5.97 -16.04 -24.87
CA ARG A 208 4.85 -16.81 -24.32
C ARG A 208 5.27 -17.64 -23.11
N GLN A 209 6.41 -18.30 -23.17
CA GLN A 209 6.95 -19.08 -22.02
C GLN A 209 7.29 -18.18 -20.83
N LEU A 210 7.84 -17.00 -21.06
CA LEU A 210 8.10 -16.01 -20.01
C LEU A 210 6.81 -15.49 -19.38
N ASN A 211 5.79 -15.21 -20.20
CA ASN A 211 4.48 -14.78 -19.72
C ASN A 211 3.78 -15.85 -18.88
N VAL A 212 3.90 -17.12 -19.26
CA VAL A 212 3.40 -18.25 -18.45
C VAL A 212 4.16 -18.37 -17.13
N LYS A 213 5.49 -18.25 -17.14
CA LYS A 213 6.33 -18.29 -15.93
C LYS A 213 6.05 -17.11 -14.99
N ALA A 214 5.73 -15.95 -15.54
CA ALA A 214 5.37 -14.76 -14.76
C ALA A 214 3.93 -14.75 -14.25
N GLY A 215 3.12 -15.76 -14.60
CA GLY A 215 1.71 -15.82 -14.23
C GLY A 215 0.82 -14.76 -14.93
N ILE A 216 1.30 -14.19 -16.03
CA ILE A 216 0.53 -13.20 -16.85
C ILE A 216 -0.46 -13.92 -17.77
N VAL A 217 -0.13 -15.14 -18.20
CA VAL A 217 -0.96 -16.00 -19.04
C VAL A 217 -1.10 -17.36 -18.36
N ALA A 218 -2.29 -17.95 -18.42
CA ALA A 218 -2.52 -19.30 -17.91
C ALA A 218 -1.65 -20.32 -18.66
N LYS A 219 -1.14 -21.31 -17.94
CA LYS A 219 -0.44 -22.44 -18.55
C LYS A 219 -1.44 -23.21 -19.44
N PRO A 220 -1.10 -23.59 -20.66
CA PRO A 220 -2.00 -24.37 -21.53
C PRO A 220 -2.36 -25.73 -20.93
#